data_32044a408e43c983f2cbe24250047c58
#
_entry.id   32044a408e43c983f2cbe24250047c58
#
_cell.length_a   1.000
_cell.length_b   1.000
_cell.length_c   1.000
_cell.angle_alpha   90.00
_cell.angle_beta   90.00
_cell.angle_gamma   90.00
#
_symmetry.space_group_name_H-M   'P 1'
#
loop_
_entity.id
_entity.type
_entity.pdbx_description
1 polymer ?
#
loop_
_entity_poly.entity_id
_entity_poly.type
_entity_poly.pdbx_seq_one_letter_code
_entity_poly.pdbx_strand_id
1 'polypeptide(L)'
;MPAPTPTPSPGHFPFLPTLPALTFPVSGGLLVAAVAAGIVYVRLGAVRRRAWRRAGRALVLASIWASPLATSGPGPAQLALGLLVAYLGIRAAALAHRARGRPRLAVGALARELIIPRPLLAPRSSPVQHPGRLIARGALAVGACVALLIAGDVVRLWRWSRCADDLLVFVEVAVGAAGIHDTFVGVAALVFGRHVRGLLDRPELSSSLSEFWGRRWNRLVQSDLDRGFFRPLARRGAWRAGTMAAFAASGVMHAVAVLDADRWEVTLLPAAAVMSFFLLHGALILVEQAVRSRGGRSTRGAPPAPPRSRLLGRRIATMTVFALLSPLLLDPFAAVTHVHGRHLGPDRRDHTSGR
;
A
#
# COMPACT_ATOMS: atom_id res chain seq x y z
N MET A 1 60.04 -4.36 -20.71
CA MET A 1 58.84 -4.67 -19.90
C MET A 1 57.69 -3.86 -20.44
N PRO A 2 56.59 -4.46 -20.93
CA PRO A 2 55.44 -3.71 -21.37
C PRO A 2 54.68 -3.18 -20.15
N ALA A 3 54.18 -1.94 -20.24
CA ALA A 3 53.43 -1.28 -19.21
C ALA A 3 52.10 -2.05 -18.92
N PRO A 4 51.66 -2.12 -17.65
CA PRO A 4 50.44 -2.79 -17.30
C PRO A 4 49.22 -2.02 -17.93
N THR A 5 48.37 -2.77 -18.61
CA THR A 5 47.10 -2.25 -19.12
C THR A 5 46.23 -1.75 -17.95
N PRO A 6 45.67 -0.55 -18.05
CA PRO A 6 44.78 -0.04 -17.01
C PRO A 6 43.56 -0.95 -16.89
N THR A 7 43.35 -1.50 -15.70
CA THR A 7 42.12 -2.19 -15.34
C THR A 7 40.96 -1.20 -15.42
N PRO A 8 39.83 -1.55 -16.07
CA PRO A 8 38.68 -0.69 -16.12
C PRO A 8 38.15 -0.49 -14.69
N SER A 9 38.00 0.76 -14.28
CA SER A 9 37.41 1.14 -13.01
C SER A 9 35.98 0.59 -12.92
N PRO A 10 35.57 -0.06 -11.82
CA PRO A 10 34.22 -0.50 -11.60
C PRO A 10 33.38 0.74 -11.25
N GLY A 11 32.69 1.35 -12.23
CA GLY A 11 31.90 2.55 -11.95
C GLY A 11 31.15 3.17 -13.11
N HIS A 12 31.40 2.77 -14.34
CA HIS A 12 30.59 3.22 -15.45
C HIS A 12 29.71 2.08 -15.95
N PHE A 13 28.48 1.99 -15.37
CA PHE A 13 27.40 1.40 -16.12
C PHE A 13 27.09 2.35 -17.28
N PRO A 14 27.26 1.93 -18.54
CA PRO A 14 26.76 2.71 -19.64
C PRO A 14 25.25 2.87 -19.42
N PHE A 15 24.79 4.11 -19.42
CA PHE A 15 23.36 4.40 -19.55
C PHE A 15 22.89 3.66 -20.81
N LEU A 16 22.34 2.48 -20.65
CA LEU A 16 21.55 1.85 -21.69
C LEU A 16 20.38 2.81 -21.93
N PRO A 17 20.21 3.31 -23.16
CA PRO A 17 19.02 4.07 -23.48
C PRO A 17 17.84 3.14 -23.20
N THR A 18 17.18 3.39 -22.10
CA THR A 18 15.98 2.66 -21.72
C THR A 18 15.00 2.84 -22.84
N LEU A 19 14.56 1.74 -23.42
CA LEU A 19 13.50 1.68 -24.42
C LEU A 19 12.15 2.00 -23.71
N PRO A 20 11.74 3.26 -23.52
CA PRO A 20 10.46 3.56 -22.90
C PRO A 20 9.28 3.13 -23.75
N ALA A 21 9.51 2.94 -25.07
CA ALA A 21 8.46 2.62 -26.02
C ALA A 21 7.93 1.17 -25.94
N LEU A 22 8.72 0.22 -25.43
CA LEU A 22 8.30 -1.18 -25.35
C LEU A 22 7.66 -1.56 -24.01
N THR A 23 7.88 -0.78 -22.95
CA THR A 23 7.33 -1.08 -21.62
C THR A 23 5.86 -0.65 -21.47
N PHE A 24 5.44 0.42 -22.12
CA PHE A 24 4.07 0.93 -22.05
C PHE A 24 3.01 -0.05 -22.59
N PRO A 25 3.15 -0.66 -23.78
CA PRO A 25 2.15 -1.58 -24.28
C PRO A 25 2.07 -2.87 -23.45
N VAL A 26 3.19 -3.36 -22.91
CA VAL A 26 3.21 -4.54 -22.03
C VAL A 26 2.51 -4.25 -20.71
N SER A 27 2.77 -3.10 -20.09
CA SER A 27 2.10 -2.68 -18.86
C SER A 27 0.60 -2.46 -19.07
N GLY A 28 0.20 -1.86 -20.20
CA GLY A 28 -1.21 -1.72 -20.59
C GLY A 28 -1.88 -3.07 -20.79
N GLY A 29 -1.23 -4.00 -21.49
CA GLY A 29 -1.69 -5.37 -21.67
C GLY A 29 -1.89 -6.10 -20.35
N LEU A 30 -0.97 -5.96 -19.42
CA LEU A 30 -1.07 -6.55 -18.09
C LEU A 30 -2.30 -6.04 -17.30
N LEU A 31 -2.56 -4.73 -17.32
CA LEU A 31 -3.73 -4.16 -16.67
C LEU A 31 -5.03 -4.68 -17.29
N VAL A 32 -5.10 -4.77 -18.61
CA VAL A 32 -6.26 -5.37 -19.31
C VAL A 32 -6.44 -6.82 -18.92
N ALA A 33 -5.36 -7.60 -18.89
CA ALA A 33 -5.38 -9.00 -18.46
C ALA A 33 -5.83 -9.14 -16.99
N ALA A 34 -5.35 -8.27 -16.10
CA ALA A 34 -5.75 -8.27 -14.69
C ALA A 34 -7.24 -7.91 -14.52
N VAL A 35 -7.77 -6.96 -15.28
CA VAL A 35 -9.21 -6.64 -15.31
C VAL A 35 -10.01 -7.82 -15.84
N ALA A 36 -9.58 -8.45 -16.94
CA ALA A 36 -10.23 -9.64 -17.49
C ALA A 36 -10.25 -10.81 -16.49
N ALA A 37 -9.12 -11.08 -15.84
CA ALA A 37 -9.01 -12.08 -14.79
C ALA A 37 -9.92 -11.74 -13.60
N GLY A 38 -10.01 -10.48 -13.21
CA GLY A 38 -10.94 -9.99 -12.18
C GLY A 38 -12.42 -10.25 -12.53
N ILE A 39 -12.80 -10.07 -13.79
CA ILE A 39 -14.13 -10.41 -14.31
C ILE A 39 -14.38 -11.91 -14.18
N VAL A 40 -13.41 -12.75 -14.61
CA VAL A 40 -13.49 -14.20 -14.47
C VAL A 40 -13.65 -14.59 -13.00
N TYR A 41 -12.86 -14.01 -12.10
CA TYR A 41 -12.97 -14.23 -10.65
C TYR A 41 -14.39 -14.00 -10.12
N VAL A 42 -15.02 -12.90 -10.52
CA VAL A 42 -16.41 -12.59 -10.13
C VAL A 42 -17.38 -13.60 -10.73
N ARG A 43 -17.20 -13.94 -12.01
CA ARG A 43 -18.05 -14.90 -12.74
C ARG A 43 -17.98 -16.32 -12.19
N LEU A 44 -16.85 -16.76 -11.67
CA LEU A 44 -16.72 -18.04 -10.96
C LEU A 44 -17.70 -18.17 -9.78
N GLY A 45 -18.30 -17.06 -9.32
CA GLY A 45 -19.40 -17.08 -8.34
C GLY A 45 -20.61 -17.89 -8.75
N ALA A 46 -20.86 -18.03 -10.05
CA ALA A 46 -21.98 -18.79 -10.62
C ALA A 46 -21.74 -20.32 -10.66
N VAL A 47 -20.50 -20.78 -10.44
CA VAL A 47 -20.17 -22.22 -10.46
C VAL A 47 -20.84 -22.92 -9.30
N ARG A 48 -21.67 -23.94 -9.58
CA ARG A 48 -22.46 -24.68 -8.57
C ARG A 48 -21.56 -25.46 -7.61
N ARG A 49 -20.57 -26.20 -8.12
CA ARG A 49 -19.66 -27.03 -7.32
C ARG A 49 -18.75 -26.14 -6.45
N ARG A 50 -18.93 -26.18 -5.15
CA ARG A 50 -18.25 -25.31 -4.16
C ARG A 50 -16.73 -25.45 -4.21
N ALA A 51 -16.22 -26.68 -4.38
CA ALA A 51 -14.77 -26.94 -4.48
C ALA A 51 -14.16 -26.26 -5.70
N TRP A 52 -14.71 -26.49 -6.89
CA TRP A 52 -14.26 -25.89 -8.14
C TRP A 52 -14.33 -24.36 -8.13
N ARG A 53 -15.39 -23.80 -7.55
CA ARG A 53 -15.50 -22.34 -7.36
C ARG A 53 -14.40 -21.80 -6.47
N ARG A 54 -14.04 -22.49 -5.39
CA ARG A 54 -12.97 -22.06 -4.47
C ARG A 54 -11.61 -22.18 -5.14
N ALA A 55 -11.30 -23.32 -5.73
CA ALA A 55 -10.04 -23.58 -6.43
C ALA A 55 -9.84 -22.60 -7.59
N GLY A 56 -10.85 -22.42 -8.46
CA GLY A 56 -10.79 -21.48 -9.56
C GLY A 56 -10.55 -20.04 -9.10
N ARG A 57 -11.21 -19.61 -8.02
CA ARG A 57 -10.97 -18.27 -7.46
C ARG A 57 -9.59 -18.10 -6.87
N ALA A 58 -9.09 -19.11 -6.16
CA ALA A 58 -7.74 -19.09 -5.63
C ALA A 58 -6.71 -19.00 -6.76
N LEU A 59 -6.87 -19.81 -7.80
CA LEU A 59 -5.99 -19.80 -8.97
C LEU A 59 -6.00 -18.43 -9.68
N VAL A 60 -7.18 -17.88 -9.97
CA VAL A 60 -7.27 -16.57 -10.64
C VAL A 60 -6.68 -15.46 -9.78
N LEU A 61 -6.91 -15.48 -8.47
CA LEU A 61 -6.34 -14.48 -7.56
C LEU A 61 -4.81 -14.59 -7.51
N ALA A 62 -4.29 -15.80 -7.41
CA ALA A 62 -2.85 -16.07 -7.47
C ALA A 62 -2.25 -15.60 -8.80
N SER A 63 -2.92 -15.86 -9.94
CA SER A 63 -2.47 -15.40 -11.26
C SER A 63 -2.44 -13.88 -11.36
N ILE A 64 -3.46 -13.18 -10.83
CA ILE A 64 -3.46 -11.70 -10.79
C ILE A 64 -2.27 -11.20 -9.95
N TRP A 65 -2.02 -11.78 -8.78
CA TRP A 65 -0.95 -11.34 -7.90
C TRP A 65 0.44 -11.73 -8.40
N ALA A 66 0.58 -12.83 -9.14
CA ALA A 66 1.85 -13.23 -9.73
C ALA A 66 2.15 -12.53 -11.08
N SER A 67 1.14 -11.95 -11.72
CA SER A 67 1.30 -11.39 -13.08
C SER A 67 2.32 -10.24 -13.18
N PRO A 68 2.50 -9.35 -12.19
CA PRO A 68 3.54 -8.32 -12.25
C PRO A 68 4.94 -8.91 -12.36
N LEU A 69 5.19 -10.09 -11.79
CA LEU A 69 6.49 -10.77 -11.85
C LEU A 69 6.92 -11.15 -13.27
N ALA A 70 6.00 -11.15 -14.23
CA ALA A 70 6.27 -11.43 -15.64
C ALA A 70 6.71 -10.18 -16.43
N THR A 71 6.72 -9.01 -15.83
CA THR A 71 7.07 -7.74 -16.48
C THR A 71 8.43 -7.23 -16.00
N SER A 72 9.00 -6.29 -16.73
CA SER A 72 10.24 -5.61 -16.36
C SER A 72 10.14 -4.13 -16.63
N GLY A 73 10.74 -3.30 -15.77
CA GLY A 73 10.68 -1.85 -15.89
C GLY A 73 11.53 -1.15 -14.83
N PRO A 74 11.58 0.18 -14.82
CA PRO A 74 12.21 0.93 -13.74
C PRO A 74 11.54 0.63 -12.40
N GLY A 75 12.32 0.46 -11.33
CA GLY A 75 11.85 0.06 -10.01
C GLY A 75 10.59 0.79 -9.51
N PRO A 76 10.52 2.13 -9.53
CA PRO A 76 9.33 2.86 -9.09
C PRO A 76 8.08 2.60 -9.93
N ALA A 77 8.22 2.49 -11.26
CA ALA A 77 7.10 2.20 -12.16
C ALA A 77 6.60 0.77 -11.97
N GLN A 78 7.51 -0.18 -11.81
CA GLN A 78 7.20 -1.58 -11.56
C GLN A 78 6.50 -1.76 -10.22
N LEU A 79 6.99 -1.09 -9.16
CA LEU A 79 6.34 -1.05 -7.85
C LEU A 79 4.88 -0.52 -7.95
N ALA A 80 4.68 0.58 -8.67
CA ALA A 80 3.36 1.16 -8.86
C ALA A 80 2.43 0.21 -9.64
N LEU A 81 2.95 -0.43 -10.68
CA LEU A 81 2.21 -1.43 -11.47
C LEU A 81 1.83 -2.64 -10.61
N GLY A 82 2.79 -3.18 -9.85
CA GLY A 82 2.57 -4.31 -8.94
C GLY A 82 1.50 -4.01 -7.90
N LEU A 83 1.55 -2.83 -7.27
CA LEU A 83 0.52 -2.38 -6.32
C LEU A 83 -0.86 -2.25 -6.97
N LEU A 84 -0.93 -1.67 -8.17
CA LEU A 84 -2.19 -1.48 -8.89
C LEU A 84 -2.81 -2.82 -9.27
N VAL A 85 -2.04 -3.72 -9.87
CA VAL A 85 -2.52 -5.04 -10.28
C VAL A 85 -2.93 -5.88 -9.08
N ALA A 86 -2.12 -5.90 -8.02
CA ALA A 86 -2.46 -6.62 -6.80
C ALA A 86 -3.73 -6.05 -6.13
N TYR A 87 -3.92 -4.74 -6.18
CA TYR A 87 -5.16 -4.10 -5.72
C TYR A 87 -6.38 -4.53 -6.55
N LEU A 88 -6.26 -4.70 -7.87
CA LEU A 88 -7.35 -5.24 -8.69
C LEU A 88 -7.79 -6.63 -8.23
N GLY A 89 -6.87 -7.47 -7.75
CA GLY A 89 -7.19 -8.76 -7.14
C GLY A 89 -8.03 -8.62 -5.87
N ILE A 90 -7.64 -7.73 -4.94
CA ILE A 90 -8.41 -7.43 -3.72
C ILE A 90 -9.80 -6.93 -4.09
N ARG A 91 -9.89 -6.07 -5.08
CA ARG A 91 -11.15 -5.51 -5.55
C ARG A 91 -12.06 -6.54 -6.20
N ALA A 92 -11.52 -7.45 -6.99
CA ALA A 92 -12.26 -8.58 -7.56
C ALA A 92 -12.87 -9.47 -6.45
N ALA A 93 -12.11 -9.72 -5.38
CA ALA A 93 -12.61 -10.45 -4.21
C ALA A 93 -13.77 -9.71 -3.53
N ALA A 94 -13.65 -8.40 -3.33
CA ALA A 94 -14.72 -7.58 -2.75
C ALA A 94 -16.00 -7.56 -3.61
N LEU A 95 -15.84 -7.43 -4.94
CA LEU A 95 -16.96 -7.46 -5.90
C LEU A 95 -17.65 -8.82 -5.95
N ALA A 96 -16.90 -9.91 -5.88
CA ALA A 96 -17.46 -11.26 -5.89
C ALA A 96 -18.37 -11.53 -4.68
N HIS A 97 -18.13 -10.85 -3.56
CA HIS A 97 -19.03 -10.93 -2.40
C HIS A 97 -20.31 -10.09 -2.59
N ARG A 98 -20.23 -8.97 -3.32
CA ARG A 98 -21.41 -8.15 -3.64
C ARG A 98 -22.31 -8.78 -4.69
N ALA A 99 -21.72 -9.49 -5.66
CA ALA A 99 -22.44 -10.10 -6.77
C ALA A 99 -23.25 -11.35 -6.37
N ARG A 100 -23.08 -11.85 -5.13
CA ARG A 100 -23.88 -12.98 -4.65
C ARG A 100 -25.37 -12.61 -4.59
N GLY A 101 -26.19 -13.33 -5.36
CA GLY A 101 -27.63 -13.13 -5.39
C GLY A 101 -28.13 -11.97 -6.27
N ARG A 102 -27.26 -11.33 -7.04
CA ARG A 102 -27.65 -10.29 -8.01
C ARG A 102 -27.70 -10.84 -9.44
N PRO A 103 -28.57 -10.27 -10.32
CA PRO A 103 -28.57 -10.64 -11.73
C PRO A 103 -27.18 -10.43 -12.35
N ARG A 104 -26.90 -11.20 -13.40
CA ARG A 104 -25.59 -11.18 -14.10
C ARG A 104 -25.30 -9.78 -14.61
N LEU A 105 -24.43 -9.06 -13.94
CA LEU A 105 -23.96 -7.77 -14.45
C LEU A 105 -23.29 -7.96 -15.81
N ALA A 106 -23.55 -7.06 -16.75
CA ALA A 106 -22.85 -7.05 -18.04
C ALA A 106 -21.33 -6.92 -17.83
N VAL A 107 -20.53 -7.46 -18.76
CA VAL A 107 -19.05 -7.45 -18.68
C VAL A 107 -18.53 -6.02 -18.54
N GLY A 108 -19.05 -5.07 -19.33
CA GLY A 108 -18.66 -3.66 -19.23
C GLY A 108 -18.97 -3.02 -17.87
N ALA A 109 -20.08 -3.40 -17.23
CA ALA A 109 -20.41 -2.94 -15.89
C ALA A 109 -19.45 -3.51 -14.83
N LEU A 110 -19.03 -4.77 -14.97
CA LEU A 110 -18.02 -5.38 -14.10
C LEU A 110 -16.65 -4.74 -14.30
N ALA A 111 -16.23 -4.51 -15.55
CA ALA A 111 -14.97 -3.83 -15.85
C ALA A 111 -14.95 -2.43 -15.24
N ARG A 112 -16.03 -1.65 -15.43
CA ARG A 112 -16.15 -0.34 -14.83
C ARG A 112 -16.10 -0.39 -13.29
N GLU A 113 -16.75 -1.36 -12.67
CA GLU A 113 -16.71 -1.54 -11.21
C GLU A 113 -15.32 -1.96 -10.71
N LEU A 114 -14.54 -2.69 -11.49
CA LEU A 114 -13.16 -3.02 -11.17
C LEU A 114 -12.24 -1.80 -11.27
N ILE A 115 -12.40 -0.98 -12.30
CA ILE A 115 -11.52 0.18 -12.55
C ILE A 115 -11.93 1.37 -11.68
N ILE A 116 -13.23 1.67 -11.58
CA ILE A 116 -13.74 2.86 -10.86
C ILE A 116 -14.38 2.42 -9.54
N PRO A 117 -13.72 2.65 -8.40
CA PRO A 117 -14.27 2.29 -7.10
C PRO A 117 -15.46 3.18 -6.70
N ARG A 118 -16.66 2.61 -6.61
CA ARG A 118 -17.85 3.33 -6.11
C ARG A 118 -17.68 3.96 -4.71
N PRO A 119 -16.91 3.39 -3.77
CA PRO A 119 -16.69 4.03 -2.47
C PRO A 119 -16.03 5.39 -2.53
N LEU A 120 -15.34 5.71 -3.65
CA LEU A 120 -14.78 7.04 -3.88
C LEU A 120 -15.85 8.09 -4.14
N LEU A 121 -17.01 7.67 -4.69
CA LEU A 121 -18.10 8.60 -4.96
C LEU A 121 -18.95 8.74 -3.70
N ALA A 122 -18.89 9.89 -3.05
CA ALA A 122 -19.80 10.23 -1.97
C ALA A 122 -21.26 10.28 -2.48
N PRO A 123 -22.26 10.00 -1.62
CA PRO A 123 -23.64 10.30 -1.96
C PRO A 123 -23.77 11.76 -2.39
N ARG A 124 -24.71 12.07 -3.27
CA ARG A 124 -24.90 13.34 -4.01
C ARG A 124 -24.93 14.67 -3.19
N SER A 125 -24.59 14.65 -1.94
CA SER A 125 -24.62 15.80 -1.05
C SER A 125 -23.30 16.57 -1.07
N SER A 126 -23.29 17.71 -1.62
CA SER A 126 -22.32 18.81 -1.63
C SER A 126 -21.32 18.81 -2.78
N PRO A 127 -21.32 19.85 -3.60
CA PRO A 127 -20.21 20.15 -4.49
C PRO A 127 -18.95 20.39 -3.65
N VAL A 128 -17.79 19.97 -4.15
CA VAL A 128 -16.51 20.32 -3.53
C VAL A 128 -16.34 21.82 -3.68
N GLN A 129 -16.38 22.52 -2.55
CA GLN A 129 -16.03 23.94 -2.57
C GLN A 129 -14.53 24.04 -2.83
N HIS A 130 -14.16 24.69 -3.95
CA HIS A 130 -12.77 25.00 -4.33
C HIS A 130 -11.85 23.78 -4.61
N PRO A 131 -12.13 22.94 -5.61
CA PRO A 131 -11.26 21.83 -5.99
C PRO A 131 -9.84 22.29 -6.36
N GLY A 132 -9.69 23.48 -6.94
CA GLY A 132 -8.39 24.09 -7.24
C GLY A 132 -7.52 24.33 -6.01
N ARG A 133 -8.11 24.66 -4.86
CA ARG A 133 -7.34 24.80 -3.59
C ARG A 133 -6.81 23.46 -3.10
N LEU A 134 -7.56 22.37 -3.29
CA LEU A 134 -7.07 21.02 -2.96
C LEU A 134 -5.90 20.62 -3.84
N ILE A 135 -5.99 20.89 -5.15
CA ILE A 135 -4.90 20.61 -6.09
C ILE A 135 -3.67 21.42 -5.72
N ALA A 136 -3.83 22.73 -5.47
CA ALA A 136 -2.71 23.61 -5.09
C ALA A 136 -2.05 23.16 -3.77
N ARG A 137 -2.86 22.80 -2.75
CA ARG A 137 -2.35 22.26 -1.48
C ARG A 137 -1.64 20.92 -1.69
N GLY A 138 -2.20 20.07 -2.52
CA GLY A 138 -1.60 18.79 -2.87
C GLY A 138 -0.26 18.95 -3.60
N ALA A 139 -0.19 19.84 -4.59
CA ALA A 139 1.04 20.15 -5.30
C ALA A 139 2.11 20.73 -4.37
N LEU A 140 1.71 21.64 -3.45
CA LEU A 140 2.62 22.19 -2.44
C LEU A 140 3.16 21.09 -1.51
N ALA A 141 2.32 20.17 -1.05
CA ALA A 141 2.74 19.06 -0.20
C ALA A 141 3.67 18.08 -0.95
N VAL A 142 3.41 17.78 -2.23
CA VAL A 142 4.33 16.99 -3.06
C VAL A 142 5.66 17.74 -3.23
N GLY A 143 5.65 19.03 -3.51
CA GLY A 143 6.86 19.85 -3.58
C GLY A 143 7.64 19.85 -2.25
N ALA A 144 6.94 19.95 -1.12
CA ALA A 144 7.56 19.85 0.20
C ALA A 144 8.16 18.46 0.46
N CYS A 145 7.48 17.38 0.02
CA CYS A 145 8.03 16.04 0.09
C CYS A 145 9.33 15.91 -0.72
N VAL A 146 9.36 16.42 -1.95
CA VAL A 146 10.57 16.44 -2.79
C VAL A 146 11.69 17.25 -2.12
N ALA A 147 11.37 18.41 -1.55
CA ALA A 147 12.35 19.21 -0.81
C ALA A 147 12.90 18.47 0.42
N LEU A 148 12.04 17.75 1.15
CA LEU A 148 12.46 16.92 2.27
C LEU A 148 13.36 15.76 1.84
N LEU A 149 13.05 15.10 0.71
CA LEU A 149 13.90 14.06 0.14
C LEU A 149 15.30 14.58 -0.19
N ILE A 150 15.38 15.74 -0.86
CA ILE A 150 16.66 16.37 -1.22
C ILE A 150 17.42 16.80 0.07
N ALA A 151 16.74 17.45 1.01
CA ALA A 151 17.33 17.85 2.26
C ALA A 151 17.76 16.63 3.10
N GLY A 152 16.98 15.56 3.08
CA GLY A 152 17.27 14.31 3.74
C GLY A 152 18.55 13.67 3.21
N ASP A 153 18.77 13.67 1.91
CA ASP A 153 20.01 13.16 1.31
C ASP A 153 21.24 13.97 1.76
N VAL A 154 21.10 15.29 1.82
CA VAL A 154 22.17 16.17 2.34
C VAL A 154 22.44 15.89 3.83
N VAL A 155 21.39 15.76 4.62
CA VAL A 155 21.51 15.51 6.08
C VAL A 155 22.11 14.14 6.38
N ARG A 156 21.82 13.11 5.56
CA ARG A 156 22.40 11.77 5.71
C ARG A 156 23.93 11.73 5.53
N LEU A 157 24.50 12.69 4.82
CA LEU A 157 25.96 12.86 4.74
C LEU A 157 26.60 13.10 6.13
N TRP A 158 25.82 13.58 7.10
CA TRP A 158 26.26 13.88 8.47
C TRP A 158 26.18 12.67 9.42
N ARG A 159 25.94 11.46 8.90
CA ARG A 159 25.93 10.19 9.66
C ARG A 159 24.98 10.20 10.87
N TRP A 160 23.72 10.53 10.63
CA TRP A 160 22.69 10.47 11.65
C TRP A 160 22.39 9.03 12.12
N SER A 161 21.71 8.91 13.28
CA SER A 161 21.28 7.59 13.73
C SER A 161 20.21 7.00 12.80
N ARG A 162 20.16 5.66 12.68
CA ARG A 162 19.12 4.96 11.90
C ARG A 162 17.70 5.39 12.28
N CYS A 163 17.45 5.59 13.60
CA CYS A 163 16.13 6.03 14.06
C CYS A 163 15.73 7.42 13.52
N ALA A 164 16.70 8.33 13.36
CA ALA A 164 16.42 9.64 12.77
C ALA A 164 16.13 9.54 11.28
N ASP A 165 16.85 8.68 10.56
CA ASP A 165 16.58 8.39 9.16
C ASP A 165 15.19 7.79 8.96
N ASP A 166 14.82 6.80 9.77
CA ASP A 166 13.51 6.13 9.68
C ASP A 166 12.37 7.10 9.96
N LEU A 167 12.56 8.00 10.94
CA LEU A 167 11.59 9.06 11.24
C LEU A 167 11.47 10.05 10.07
N LEU A 168 12.59 10.45 9.46
CA LEU A 168 12.59 11.33 8.30
C LEU A 168 11.86 10.70 7.12
N VAL A 169 12.16 9.45 6.78
CA VAL A 169 11.46 8.69 5.72
C VAL A 169 9.97 8.60 6.02
N PHE A 170 9.60 8.37 7.28
CA PHE A 170 8.20 8.34 7.69
C PHE A 170 7.50 9.69 7.43
N VAL A 171 8.15 10.80 7.77
CA VAL A 171 7.61 12.17 7.53
C VAL A 171 7.50 12.42 6.02
N GLU A 172 8.50 12.11 5.24
CA GLU A 172 8.51 12.23 3.77
C GLU A 172 7.31 11.49 3.15
N VAL A 173 7.12 10.22 3.53
CA VAL A 173 6.00 9.41 3.05
C VAL A 173 4.66 9.97 3.50
N ALA A 174 4.55 10.45 4.73
CA ALA A 174 3.31 11.02 5.25
C ALA A 174 2.92 12.31 4.49
N VAL A 175 3.89 13.20 4.25
CA VAL A 175 3.68 14.45 3.51
C VAL A 175 3.37 14.16 2.04
N GLY A 176 4.13 13.25 1.40
CA GLY A 176 3.88 12.84 0.02
C GLY A 176 2.50 12.19 -0.16
N ALA A 177 2.12 11.28 0.74
CA ALA A 177 0.80 10.66 0.71
C ALA A 177 -0.34 11.67 0.90
N ALA A 178 -0.17 12.68 1.76
CA ALA A 178 -1.13 13.76 1.94
C ALA A 178 -1.24 14.61 0.67
N GLY A 179 -0.12 14.92 0.02
CA GLY A 179 -0.09 15.67 -1.23
C GLY A 179 -0.77 14.93 -2.38
N ILE A 180 -0.46 13.66 -2.57
CA ILE A 180 -1.10 12.80 -3.57
C ILE A 180 -2.61 12.69 -3.29
N HIS A 181 -3.01 12.53 -2.02
CA HIS A 181 -4.40 12.48 -1.61
C HIS A 181 -5.17 13.75 -2.00
N ASP A 182 -4.66 14.93 -1.66
CA ASP A 182 -5.33 16.20 -1.93
C ASP A 182 -5.43 16.47 -3.43
N THR A 183 -4.35 16.21 -4.18
CA THR A 183 -4.33 16.31 -5.65
C THR A 183 -5.38 15.37 -6.25
N PHE A 184 -5.40 14.11 -5.82
CA PHE A 184 -6.36 13.12 -6.30
C PHE A 184 -7.80 13.54 -6.03
N VAL A 185 -8.12 13.98 -4.81
CA VAL A 185 -9.48 14.44 -4.47
C VAL A 185 -9.88 15.67 -5.27
N GLY A 186 -8.97 16.62 -5.45
CA GLY A 186 -9.21 17.83 -6.22
C GLY A 186 -9.44 17.54 -7.70
N VAL A 187 -8.58 16.74 -8.33
CA VAL A 187 -8.73 16.34 -9.75
C VAL A 187 -10.00 15.51 -9.95
N ALA A 188 -10.25 14.53 -9.09
CA ALA A 188 -11.45 13.71 -9.18
C ALA A 188 -12.73 14.53 -9.00
N ALA A 189 -12.70 15.57 -8.15
CA ALA A 189 -13.82 16.49 -8.00
C ALA A 189 -14.07 17.32 -9.27
N LEU A 190 -13.02 17.76 -9.95
CA LEU A 190 -13.13 18.45 -11.25
C LEU A 190 -13.71 17.52 -12.33
N VAL A 191 -13.16 16.30 -12.43
CA VAL A 191 -13.56 15.34 -13.47
C VAL A 191 -14.97 14.84 -13.28
N PHE A 192 -15.37 14.54 -12.05
CA PHE A 192 -16.70 13.96 -11.76
C PHE A 192 -17.75 14.98 -11.35
N GLY A 193 -17.38 16.25 -11.19
CA GLY A 193 -18.30 17.31 -10.75
C GLY A 193 -18.92 17.06 -9.37
N ARG A 194 -18.28 16.24 -8.52
CA ARG A 194 -18.82 15.82 -7.22
C ARG A 194 -17.75 15.65 -6.18
N HIS A 195 -18.19 15.67 -4.91
CA HIS A 195 -17.34 15.34 -3.80
C HIS A 195 -16.88 13.86 -3.87
N VAL A 196 -15.57 13.67 -3.87
CA VAL A 196 -14.94 12.36 -3.79
C VAL A 196 -14.43 12.17 -2.37
N ARG A 197 -14.76 11.01 -1.77
CA ARG A 197 -14.22 10.69 -0.44
C ARG A 197 -12.72 10.57 -0.53
N GLY A 198 -12.03 11.33 0.29
CA GLY A 198 -10.59 11.23 0.41
C GLY A 198 -10.10 9.83 0.77
N LEU A 199 -8.92 9.49 0.28
CA LEU A 199 -8.22 8.26 0.65
C LEU A 199 -7.79 8.28 2.11
N LEU A 200 -7.38 9.44 2.60
CA LEU A 200 -6.93 9.69 3.96
C LEU A 200 -7.95 10.55 4.72
N ASP A 201 -8.05 10.37 6.01
CA ASP A 201 -8.89 11.14 6.92
C ASP A 201 -8.13 11.47 8.20
N ARG A 202 -7.13 12.35 8.09
CA ARG A 202 -6.27 12.78 9.21
C ARG A 202 -5.75 11.58 10.02
N PRO A 203 -4.97 10.67 9.41
CA PRO A 203 -4.49 9.47 10.08
C PRO A 203 -3.68 9.77 11.35
N GLU A 204 -3.02 10.92 11.40
CA GLU A 204 -2.27 11.43 12.57
C GLU A 204 -3.14 11.67 13.81
N LEU A 205 -4.45 11.82 13.61
CA LEU A 205 -5.40 11.99 14.73
C LEU A 205 -5.95 10.68 15.27
N SER A 206 -5.45 9.54 14.82
CA SER A 206 -5.92 8.23 15.25
C SER A 206 -5.55 7.98 16.71
N SER A 207 -6.55 7.62 17.51
CA SER A 207 -6.39 7.27 18.92
C SER A 207 -6.22 5.76 19.14
N SER A 208 -6.07 4.99 18.07
CA SER A 208 -5.90 3.56 18.09
C SER A 208 -5.48 3.03 16.71
N LEU A 209 -4.81 1.88 16.68
CA LEU A 209 -4.47 1.18 15.44
C LEU A 209 -5.73 0.76 14.66
N SER A 210 -6.78 0.32 15.36
CA SER A 210 -8.06 0.00 14.74
C SER A 210 -8.71 1.21 14.06
N GLU A 211 -8.58 2.42 14.64
CA GLU A 211 -9.07 3.65 14.03
C GLU A 211 -8.22 4.06 12.84
N PHE A 212 -6.89 3.97 12.97
CA PHE A 212 -5.95 4.27 11.89
C PHE A 212 -6.27 3.45 10.65
N TRP A 213 -6.16 2.13 10.74
CA TRP A 213 -6.35 1.22 9.61
C TRP A 213 -7.80 1.08 9.16
N GLY A 214 -8.77 1.16 10.07
CA GLY A 214 -10.18 0.91 9.78
C GLY A 214 -10.95 2.12 9.24
N ARG A 215 -10.47 3.36 9.49
CA ARG A 215 -11.26 4.56 9.18
C ARG A 215 -10.48 5.69 8.53
N ARG A 216 -9.17 5.81 8.80
CA ARG A 216 -8.41 7.01 8.46
C ARG A 216 -7.39 6.82 7.36
N TRP A 217 -6.72 5.67 7.32
CA TRP A 217 -5.69 5.36 6.32
C TRP A 217 -6.28 4.58 5.15
N ASN A 218 -5.94 4.99 3.93
CA ASN A 218 -6.28 4.34 2.67
C ASN A 218 -7.69 3.71 2.62
N ARG A 219 -8.69 4.55 2.85
CA ARG A 219 -10.12 4.16 2.98
C ARG A 219 -10.64 3.37 1.79
N LEU A 220 -10.01 3.54 0.62
CA LEU A 220 -10.36 2.80 -0.58
C LEU A 220 -10.00 1.33 -0.43
N VAL A 221 -8.71 1.04 -0.23
CA VAL A 221 -8.20 -0.33 -0.05
C VAL A 221 -8.84 -0.96 1.18
N GLN A 222 -8.94 -0.22 2.29
CA GLN A 222 -9.61 -0.68 3.51
C GLN A 222 -11.03 -1.17 3.24
N SER A 223 -11.81 -0.42 2.45
CA SER A 223 -13.20 -0.82 2.16
C SER A 223 -13.31 -2.10 1.35
N ASP A 224 -12.35 -2.39 0.50
CA ASP A 224 -12.33 -3.60 -0.31
C ASP A 224 -11.75 -4.79 0.47
N LEU A 225 -10.74 -4.57 1.32
CA LEU A 225 -10.25 -5.57 2.28
C LEU A 225 -11.34 -5.99 3.27
N ASP A 226 -12.08 -5.03 3.81
CA ASP A 226 -13.22 -5.28 4.70
C ASP A 226 -14.25 -6.19 4.02
N ARG A 227 -14.63 -5.90 2.78
CA ARG A 227 -15.65 -6.66 2.05
C ARG A 227 -15.15 -7.99 1.52
N GLY A 228 -13.92 -8.04 1.03
CA GLY A 228 -13.34 -9.22 0.39
C GLY A 228 -12.85 -10.26 1.38
N PHE A 229 -12.28 -9.84 2.50
CA PHE A 229 -11.54 -10.72 3.42
C PHE A 229 -12.11 -10.69 4.84
N PHE A 230 -12.36 -9.52 5.44
CA PHE A 230 -12.83 -9.42 6.81
C PHE A 230 -14.28 -9.91 6.99
N ARG A 231 -15.25 -9.25 6.35
CA ARG A 231 -16.68 -9.54 6.53
C ARG A 231 -17.08 -10.98 6.25
N PRO A 232 -16.53 -11.67 5.24
CA PRO A 232 -16.89 -13.06 4.99
C PRO A 232 -16.59 -14.01 6.15
N LEU A 233 -15.53 -13.74 6.90
CA LEU A 233 -15.15 -14.49 8.09
C LEU A 233 -15.88 -13.99 9.34
N ALA A 234 -15.97 -12.68 9.52
CA ALA A 234 -16.66 -12.08 10.65
C ALA A 234 -18.14 -12.50 10.75
N ARG A 235 -18.84 -12.61 9.60
CA ARG A 235 -20.24 -13.10 9.55
C ARG A 235 -20.40 -14.57 9.98
N ARG A 236 -19.30 -15.32 10.10
CA ARG A 236 -19.26 -16.69 10.61
C ARG A 236 -18.77 -16.75 12.05
N GLY A 237 -18.73 -15.65 12.75
CA GLY A 237 -18.18 -15.56 14.11
C GLY A 237 -16.64 -15.50 14.18
N ALA A 238 -15.94 -15.70 13.05
CA ALA A 238 -14.47 -15.74 12.99
C ALA A 238 -13.86 -14.36 12.71
N TRP A 239 -14.25 -13.33 13.46
CA TRP A 239 -13.82 -11.96 13.21
C TRP A 239 -12.29 -11.76 13.39
N ARG A 240 -11.64 -12.48 14.32
CA ARG A 240 -10.18 -12.45 14.50
C ARG A 240 -9.47 -12.96 13.25
N ALA A 241 -9.90 -14.10 12.72
CA ALA A 241 -9.40 -14.62 11.46
C ALA A 241 -9.69 -13.66 10.29
N GLY A 242 -10.82 -12.97 10.31
CA GLY A 242 -11.16 -11.93 9.35
C GLY A 242 -10.18 -10.76 9.37
N THR A 243 -9.82 -10.28 10.57
CA THR A 243 -8.81 -9.23 10.75
C THR A 243 -7.47 -9.67 10.16
N MET A 244 -6.97 -10.84 10.58
CA MET A 244 -5.69 -11.35 10.06
C MET A 244 -5.72 -11.60 8.55
N ALA A 245 -6.82 -12.10 8.00
CA ALA A 245 -6.96 -12.29 6.55
C ALA A 245 -6.91 -10.98 5.75
N ALA A 246 -7.49 -9.90 6.27
CA ALA A 246 -7.42 -8.59 5.65
C ALA A 246 -5.99 -8.03 5.66
N PHE A 247 -5.29 -8.15 6.79
CA PHE A 247 -3.89 -7.73 6.90
C PHE A 247 -2.95 -8.61 6.06
N ALA A 248 -3.15 -9.92 6.04
CA ALA A 248 -2.39 -10.82 5.18
C ALA A 248 -2.57 -10.50 3.69
N ALA A 249 -3.80 -10.22 3.25
CA ALA A 249 -4.06 -9.81 1.87
C ALA A 249 -3.39 -8.48 1.52
N SER A 250 -3.38 -7.51 2.45
CA SER A 250 -2.63 -6.26 2.29
C SER A 250 -1.13 -6.51 2.24
N GLY A 251 -0.60 -7.36 3.13
CA GLY A 251 0.80 -7.75 3.14
C GLY A 251 1.24 -8.40 1.83
N VAL A 252 0.47 -9.36 1.32
CA VAL A 252 0.74 -10.00 0.01
C VAL A 252 0.76 -8.97 -1.12
N MET A 253 -0.20 -8.05 -1.14
CA MET A 253 -0.25 -6.99 -2.17
C MET A 253 1.05 -6.18 -2.21
N HIS A 254 1.56 -5.78 -1.05
CA HIS A 254 2.78 -4.97 -0.98
C HIS A 254 4.05 -5.80 -1.16
N ALA A 255 4.08 -7.03 -0.62
CA ALA A 255 5.23 -7.93 -0.78
C ALA A 255 5.45 -8.33 -2.25
N VAL A 256 4.37 -8.63 -2.98
CA VAL A 256 4.45 -8.92 -4.43
C VAL A 256 4.98 -7.72 -5.20
N ALA A 257 4.54 -6.51 -4.86
CA ALA A 257 5.01 -5.30 -5.53
C ALA A 257 6.51 -5.04 -5.29
N VAL A 258 7.01 -5.34 -4.08
CA VAL A 258 8.44 -5.25 -3.77
C VAL A 258 9.25 -6.31 -4.52
N LEU A 259 8.80 -7.56 -4.53
CA LEU A 259 9.45 -8.64 -5.29
C LEU A 259 9.52 -8.36 -6.79
N ASP A 260 8.45 -7.79 -7.35
CA ASP A 260 8.36 -7.41 -8.75
C ASP A 260 9.38 -6.31 -9.11
N ALA A 261 9.51 -5.29 -8.26
CA ALA A 261 10.40 -4.18 -8.51
C ALA A 261 11.90 -4.51 -8.35
N ASP A 262 12.23 -5.53 -7.57
CA ASP A 262 13.61 -5.89 -7.20
C ASP A 262 14.29 -6.92 -8.14
N ARG A 263 13.60 -7.34 -9.20
CA ARG A 263 14.13 -8.20 -10.28
C ARG A 263 14.90 -9.46 -9.86
N TRP A 264 14.41 -10.21 -8.88
CA TRP A 264 14.92 -11.56 -8.57
C TRP A 264 16.37 -11.67 -8.02
N GLU A 265 17.12 -10.57 -7.96
CA GLU A 265 18.48 -10.58 -7.42
C GLU A 265 18.50 -10.60 -5.89
N VAL A 266 17.35 -10.44 -5.26
CA VAL A 266 17.23 -10.23 -3.83
C VAL A 266 16.56 -11.40 -3.14
N THR A 267 17.05 -11.65 -1.96
CA THR A 267 16.48 -12.59 -0.99
C THR A 267 14.99 -12.26 -0.73
N LEU A 268 14.18 -13.25 -0.38
CA LEU A 268 12.79 -13.07 0.04
C LEU A 268 12.65 -12.19 1.31
N LEU A 269 13.76 -11.69 1.85
CA LEU A 269 13.81 -10.93 3.08
C LEU A 269 13.02 -9.62 3.02
N PRO A 270 13.11 -8.77 1.97
CA PRO A 270 12.31 -7.55 1.86
C PRO A 270 10.80 -7.85 1.83
N ALA A 271 10.39 -8.84 1.07
CA ALA A 271 8.99 -9.26 1.02
C ALA A 271 8.50 -9.82 2.36
N ALA A 272 9.35 -10.56 3.07
CA ALA A 272 9.05 -11.06 4.42
C ALA A 272 8.95 -9.92 5.44
N ALA A 273 9.80 -8.90 5.35
CA ALA A 273 9.72 -7.71 6.20
C ALA A 273 8.38 -6.96 5.98
N VAL A 274 8.01 -6.71 4.73
CA VAL A 274 6.73 -6.11 4.37
C VAL A 274 5.55 -6.94 4.90
N MET A 275 5.59 -8.26 4.71
CA MET A 275 4.56 -9.15 5.23
C MET A 275 4.46 -9.07 6.75
N SER A 276 5.61 -9.06 7.43
CA SER A 276 5.70 -8.95 8.89
C SER A 276 5.10 -7.64 9.40
N PHE A 277 5.34 -6.52 8.72
CA PHE A 277 4.72 -5.24 9.04
C PHE A 277 3.19 -5.35 9.13
N PHE A 278 2.56 -5.90 8.10
CA PHE A 278 1.10 -6.02 8.08
C PHE A 278 0.58 -7.04 9.11
N LEU A 279 1.22 -8.19 9.25
CA LEU A 279 0.79 -9.22 10.20
C LEU A 279 0.93 -8.74 11.65
N LEU A 280 2.00 -8.02 11.99
CA LEU A 280 2.19 -7.43 13.31
C LEU A 280 1.11 -6.38 13.61
N HIS A 281 0.78 -5.50 12.67
CA HIS A 281 -0.32 -4.54 12.86
C HIS A 281 -1.68 -5.26 13.06
N GLY A 282 -1.94 -6.32 12.31
CA GLY A 282 -3.13 -7.16 12.52
C GLY A 282 -3.18 -7.76 13.92
N ALA A 283 -2.07 -8.33 14.40
CA ALA A 283 -1.95 -8.91 15.73
C ALA A 283 -2.12 -7.83 16.83
N LEU A 284 -1.48 -6.68 16.69
CA LEU A 284 -1.60 -5.57 17.65
C LEU A 284 -3.04 -5.04 17.74
N ILE A 285 -3.77 -4.99 16.62
CA ILE A 285 -5.21 -4.65 16.64
C ILE A 285 -6.01 -5.68 17.43
N LEU A 286 -5.70 -6.97 17.31
CA LEU A 286 -6.38 -8.01 18.10
C LEU A 286 -6.08 -7.84 19.59
N VAL A 287 -4.83 -7.54 19.96
CA VAL A 287 -4.44 -7.23 21.34
C VAL A 287 -5.17 -5.98 21.85
N GLU A 288 -5.19 -4.89 21.07
CA GLU A 288 -5.91 -3.67 21.41
C GLU A 288 -7.39 -3.94 21.69
N GLN A 289 -8.04 -4.74 20.87
CA GLN A 289 -9.44 -5.11 21.05
C GLN A 289 -9.65 -6.00 22.28
N ALA A 290 -8.74 -6.94 22.55
CA ALA A 290 -8.79 -7.76 23.74
C ALA A 290 -8.64 -6.96 25.03
N VAL A 291 -7.74 -5.99 25.07
CA VAL A 291 -7.56 -5.07 26.21
C VAL A 291 -8.81 -4.22 26.43
N ARG A 292 -9.38 -3.67 25.36
CA ARG A 292 -10.61 -2.87 25.45
C ARG A 292 -11.81 -3.69 25.95
N SER A 293 -11.95 -4.94 25.52
CA SER A 293 -13.05 -5.80 25.95
C SER A 293 -12.97 -6.18 27.45
N ARG A 294 -11.75 -6.22 28.01
CA ARG A 294 -11.54 -6.45 29.45
C ARG A 294 -11.89 -5.23 30.29
N GLY A 295 -11.59 -4.02 29.78
CA GLY A 295 -11.85 -2.75 30.49
C GLY A 295 -13.30 -2.28 30.49
N GLY A 296 -14.14 -2.82 29.57
CA GLY A 296 -15.50 -2.32 29.30
C GLY A 296 -16.65 -3.01 30.02
N ARG A 297 -16.39 -3.91 30.97
CA ARG A 297 -17.46 -4.71 31.64
C ARG A 297 -18.18 -4.01 32.80
N SER A 298 -17.88 -2.78 33.09
CA SER A 298 -18.47 -2.07 34.24
C SER A 298 -19.02 -0.70 33.83
N THR A 299 -20.22 -0.61 33.32
CA THR A 299 -21.20 0.44 33.61
C THR A 299 -22.34 0.47 32.57
N ARG A 300 -23.58 0.50 33.04
CA ARG A 300 -24.83 0.74 32.29
C ARG A 300 -24.98 2.23 31.90
N GLY A 301 -24.00 2.84 31.26
CA GLY A 301 -24.07 4.21 30.79
C GLY A 301 -23.00 4.45 29.72
N ALA A 302 -23.25 5.35 28.76
CA ALA A 302 -22.22 5.76 27.82
C ALA A 302 -21.04 6.35 28.62
N PRO A 303 -19.81 5.84 28.47
CA PRO A 303 -18.68 6.37 29.21
C PRO A 303 -18.47 7.85 28.85
N PRO A 304 -18.15 8.71 29.82
CA PRO A 304 -17.83 10.10 29.55
C PRO A 304 -16.68 10.21 28.55
N ALA A 305 -16.73 11.26 27.72
CA ALA A 305 -15.65 11.50 26.75
C ALA A 305 -14.30 11.56 27.49
N PRO A 306 -13.27 10.89 26.99
CA PRO A 306 -11.97 10.87 27.64
C PRO A 306 -11.38 12.30 27.68
N PRO A 307 -10.68 12.67 28.76
CA PRO A 307 -10.04 13.99 28.87
C PRO A 307 -9.02 14.16 27.72
N ARG A 308 -8.82 15.40 27.28
CA ARG A 308 -7.95 15.76 26.14
C ARG A 308 -6.54 15.19 26.25
N SER A 309 -5.97 15.19 27.47
CA SER A 309 -4.63 14.62 27.74
C SER A 309 -4.57 13.11 27.45
N ARG A 310 -5.59 12.33 27.85
CA ARG A 310 -5.68 10.90 27.53
C ARG A 310 -5.82 10.66 26.02
N LEU A 311 -6.57 11.52 25.35
CA LEU A 311 -6.72 11.40 23.90
C LEU A 311 -5.40 11.69 23.19
N LEU A 312 -4.65 12.71 23.62
CA LEU A 312 -3.32 13.03 23.08
C LEU A 312 -2.34 11.88 23.32
N GLY A 313 -2.27 11.34 24.54
CA GLY A 313 -1.42 10.19 24.86
C GLY A 313 -1.72 8.96 23.99
N ARG A 314 -3.00 8.66 23.73
CA ARG A 314 -3.39 7.58 22.81
C ARG A 314 -2.97 7.83 21.36
N ARG A 315 -3.08 9.07 20.86
CA ARG A 315 -2.62 9.45 19.54
C ARG A 315 -1.11 9.27 19.39
N ILE A 316 -0.37 9.80 20.35
CA ILE A 316 1.09 9.63 20.40
C ILE A 316 1.45 8.14 20.40
N ALA A 317 0.88 7.34 21.29
CA ALA A 317 1.14 5.91 21.34
C ALA A 317 0.83 5.19 20.02
N THR A 318 -0.28 5.54 19.36
CA THR A 318 -0.65 4.96 18.05
C THR A 318 0.39 5.30 16.99
N MET A 319 0.82 6.56 16.90
CA MET A 319 1.84 7.00 15.93
C MET A 319 3.22 6.42 16.26
N THR A 320 3.57 6.30 17.53
CA THR A 320 4.83 5.66 17.95
C THR A 320 4.89 4.19 17.50
N VAL A 321 3.83 3.42 17.72
CA VAL A 321 3.78 2.02 17.26
C VAL A 321 3.93 1.95 15.73
N PHE A 322 3.26 2.85 15.01
CA PHE A 322 3.38 2.91 13.55
C PHE A 322 4.81 3.26 13.13
N ALA A 323 5.43 4.27 13.73
CA ALA A 323 6.79 4.69 13.43
C ALA A 323 7.82 3.59 13.74
N LEU A 324 7.68 2.89 14.86
CA LEU A 324 8.58 1.77 15.23
C LEU A 324 8.52 0.59 14.27
N LEU A 325 7.37 0.34 13.65
CA LEU A 325 7.21 -0.75 12.69
C LEU A 325 7.43 -0.31 11.24
N SER A 326 7.45 1.00 10.98
CA SER A 326 7.58 1.53 9.62
C SER A 326 8.83 1.08 8.85
N PRO A 327 10.01 0.84 9.47
CA PRO A 327 11.17 0.32 8.75
C PRO A 327 10.91 -1.01 8.03
N LEU A 328 10.07 -1.88 8.60
CA LEU A 328 9.69 -3.15 7.96
C LEU A 328 8.97 -2.95 6.63
N LEU A 329 8.32 -1.83 6.44
CA LEU A 329 7.63 -1.46 5.19
C LEU A 329 8.50 -0.53 4.34
N LEU A 330 9.05 0.52 4.94
CA LEU A 330 9.68 1.62 4.21
C LEU A 330 11.07 1.25 3.68
N ASP A 331 11.87 0.49 4.42
CA ASP A 331 13.20 0.08 3.95
C ASP A 331 13.16 -0.77 2.68
N PRO A 332 12.31 -1.81 2.57
CA PRO A 332 12.11 -2.52 1.31
C PRO A 332 11.66 -1.62 0.15
N PHE A 333 10.75 -0.68 0.42
CA PHE A 333 10.27 0.24 -0.61
C PHE A 333 11.35 1.25 -1.03
N ALA A 334 12.12 1.79 -0.09
CA ALA A 334 13.23 2.69 -0.36
C ALA A 334 14.33 2.00 -1.17
N ALA A 335 14.67 0.77 -0.83
CA ALA A 335 15.65 -0.03 -1.55
C ALA A 335 15.27 -0.22 -3.02
N VAL A 336 14.00 -0.56 -3.28
CA VAL A 336 13.47 -0.79 -4.62
C VAL A 336 13.36 0.49 -5.46
N THR A 337 13.01 1.60 -4.83
CA THR A 337 12.85 2.88 -5.53
C THR A 337 14.15 3.62 -5.72
N HIS A 338 15.26 3.16 -5.13
CA HIS A 338 16.56 3.84 -5.09
C HIS A 338 16.49 5.29 -4.57
N VAL A 339 15.42 5.63 -3.85
CA VAL A 339 15.19 6.99 -3.37
C VAL A 339 16.30 7.45 -2.43
N HIS A 340 17.03 6.50 -1.80
CA HIS A 340 17.99 6.83 -0.77
C HIS A 340 19.37 6.18 -0.93
N GLY A 341 19.74 5.65 -2.09
CA GLY A 341 21.08 5.10 -2.33
C GLY A 341 21.58 4.07 -1.28
N ARG A 342 20.67 3.52 -0.46
CA ARG A 342 21.02 2.53 0.55
C ARG A 342 21.44 1.23 -0.14
N HIS A 343 22.72 1.09 -0.38
CA HIS A 343 23.29 -0.21 -0.63
C HIS A 343 23.12 -1.03 0.66
N LEU A 344 22.20 -1.96 0.69
CA LEU A 344 22.14 -3.03 1.69
C LEU A 344 23.27 -4.04 1.46
N GLY A 345 24.40 -3.59 0.90
CA GLY A 345 25.62 -4.39 0.80
C GLY A 345 26.31 -4.44 2.17
N PRO A 346 26.86 -5.59 2.57
CA PRO A 346 27.74 -5.62 3.73
C PRO A 346 28.85 -4.60 3.49
N ASP A 347 29.06 -3.74 4.49
CA ASP A 347 30.18 -2.80 4.56
C ASP A 347 31.47 -3.59 4.26
N ARG A 348 31.93 -3.57 3.02
CA ARG A 348 33.26 -4.04 2.67
C ARG A 348 34.18 -3.02 3.29
N ARG A 349 34.44 -3.20 4.59
CA ARG A 349 35.59 -2.59 5.22
C ARG A 349 36.78 -3.12 4.44
N ASP A 350 37.35 -2.23 3.68
CA ASP A 350 38.65 -2.44 3.08
C ASP A 350 39.63 -2.82 4.21
N HIS A 351 39.80 -4.13 4.38
CA HIS A 351 40.97 -4.67 5.06
C HIS A 351 42.20 -4.52 4.13
N THR A 352 42.55 -3.28 3.85
CA THR A 352 43.87 -2.93 3.34
C THR A 352 44.59 -2.11 4.38
N SER A 353 44.94 -2.78 5.49
CA SER A 353 46.04 -2.31 6.33
C SER A 353 46.97 -3.49 6.54
N GLY A 354 48.13 -3.42 5.91
CA GLY A 354 49.25 -4.18 6.36
C GLY A 354 49.93 -5.05 5.31
N ARG A 355 50.76 -4.48 4.47
CA ARG A 355 52.20 -4.82 4.43
C ARG A 355 52.91 -3.90 3.46
#